data_7a312359ed2c94ab3e246df8bf2a2529
#
_entry.id   7a312359ed2c94ab3e246df8bf2a2529
#
_cell.length_a   1.000
_cell.length_b   1.000
_cell.length_c   1.000
_cell.angle_alpha   90.00
_cell.angle_beta   90.00
_cell.angle_gamma   90.00
#
_symmetry.space_group_name_H-M   'P 1'
#
loop_
_entity.id
_entity.type
_entity.pdbx_description
1 polymer ?
#
loop_
_entity_poly.entity_id
_entity_poly.type
_entity_poly.pdbx_seq_one_letter_code
_entity_poly.pdbx_strand_id
1 'polypeptide(L)'
;KEPFIKHSEMVLKLDDISVFVANWNNKADNIRYIQEVLNIGFDSMVFLDDNPAERDIVRKNLPEVTVPELPEDPALYLSYVSNLNLFETANYSKNDKDRTLQYQQEAKRKKMISKATNMDDYLKSLKMVGQITPFNKEETPRIAQLTQRSNQFNLRTKRYTEEDITHFSNSNKHLTYSIKLKDKYGDYGLISLIILEKIANGSYFIDSWIMSCRVLNRGVEYFALNEIIKELKKINIDLLLGEYIETPKNNLVADLLDKLQLKKEAPYNQYKLSIEDYKPFNHYVS
;
A
#
# COMPACT_ATOMS: atom_id res chain seq x y z
N LYS A 1 -28.75 0.21 9.13
CA LYS A 1 -27.93 -0.70 9.96
C LYS A 1 -28.76 -1.74 10.72
N GLU A 2 -30.00 -1.43 11.08
CA GLU A 2 -30.83 -2.35 11.88
C GLU A 2 -30.98 -3.77 11.33
N PRO A 3 -31.20 -3.99 10.00
CA PRO A 3 -31.29 -5.36 9.49
C PRO A 3 -30.03 -6.19 9.77
N PHE A 4 -28.85 -5.62 9.64
CA PHE A 4 -27.57 -6.30 9.92
C PHE A 4 -27.37 -6.65 11.39
N ILE A 5 -28.11 -6.02 12.30
CA ILE A 5 -27.98 -6.20 13.75
C ILE A 5 -29.11 -7.12 14.26
N LYS A 6 -30.34 -6.91 13.79
CA LYS A 6 -31.54 -7.50 14.39
C LYS A 6 -32.11 -8.69 13.63
N HIS A 7 -31.88 -8.79 12.31
CA HIS A 7 -32.47 -9.86 11.53
C HIS A 7 -31.76 -11.19 11.75
N SER A 8 -32.47 -12.17 12.28
CA SER A 8 -31.90 -13.46 12.68
C SER A 8 -31.29 -14.25 11.51
N GLU A 9 -31.92 -14.18 10.33
CA GLU A 9 -31.48 -14.90 9.13
C GLU A 9 -30.48 -14.12 8.27
N MET A 10 -30.08 -12.89 8.69
CA MET A 10 -29.10 -12.12 7.97
C MET A 10 -27.71 -12.73 8.13
N VAL A 11 -27.18 -13.30 7.05
CA VAL A 11 -25.84 -13.90 7.01
C VAL A 11 -24.76 -12.83 7.11
N LEU A 12 -24.91 -11.77 6.29
CA LEU A 12 -23.96 -10.64 6.24
C LEU A 12 -24.09 -9.79 7.52
N LYS A 13 -23.00 -9.55 8.23
CA LYS A 13 -22.93 -8.72 9.43
C LYS A 13 -22.24 -7.39 9.15
N LEU A 14 -22.38 -6.41 10.03
CA LEU A 14 -21.68 -5.12 9.87
C LEU A 14 -20.16 -5.27 9.83
N ASP A 15 -19.61 -6.28 10.52
CA ASP A 15 -18.19 -6.56 10.54
C ASP A 15 -17.66 -7.15 9.21
N ASP A 16 -18.56 -7.60 8.35
CA ASP A 16 -18.20 -8.03 6.99
C ASP A 16 -18.14 -6.85 6.00
N ILE A 17 -18.58 -5.65 6.41
CA ILE A 17 -18.69 -4.45 5.57
C ILE A 17 -17.53 -3.50 5.84
N SER A 18 -16.69 -3.27 4.86
CA SER A 18 -15.53 -2.37 4.97
C SER A 18 -15.93 -0.90 5.16
N VAL A 19 -16.90 -0.41 4.39
CA VAL A 19 -17.45 0.95 4.47
C VAL A 19 -18.95 0.90 4.33
N PHE A 20 -19.65 1.43 5.32
CA PHE A 20 -21.11 1.49 5.32
C PHE A 20 -21.60 2.91 5.02
N VAL A 21 -22.19 3.12 3.85
CA VAL A 21 -22.81 4.37 3.42
C VAL A 21 -24.28 4.13 3.14
N ALA A 22 -25.18 4.83 3.86
CA ALA A 22 -26.62 4.77 3.66
C ALA A 22 -27.17 6.20 3.82
N ASN A 23 -27.33 6.90 2.73
CA ASN A 23 -27.81 8.27 2.65
C ASN A 23 -28.59 8.46 1.32
N TRP A 24 -29.08 9.67 1.09
CA TRP A 24 -29.82 10.06 -0.11
C TRP A 24 -28.94 10.75 -1.17
N ASN A 25 -27.63 10.73 -0.99
CA ASN A 25 -26.72 11.31 -1.97
C ASN A 25 -26.66 10.44 -3.24
N ASN A 26 -26.21 11.04 -4.33
CA ASN A 26 -25.97 10.37 -5.59
C ASN A 26 -25.03 9.15 -5.42
N LYS A 27 -25.35 8.03 -6.07
CA LYS A 27 -24.58 6.78 -5.97
C LYS A 27 -23.13 6.96 -6.45
N ALA A 28 -22.93 7.72 -7.53
CA ALA A 28 -21.57 7.97 -8.02
C ALA A 28 -20.70 8.74 -6.99
N ASP A 29 -21.29 9.70 -6.26
CA ASP A 29 -20.57 10.43 -5.21
C ASP A 29 -20.27 9.54 -4.01
N ASN A 30 -21.20 8.68 -3.63
CA ASN A 30 -20.96 7.67 -2.59
C ASN A 30 -19.87 6.68 -3.00
N ILE A 31 -19.82 6.26 -4.26
CA ILE A 31 -18.74 5.38 -4.77
C ILE A 31 -17.39 6.10 -4.76
N ARG A 32 -17.33 7.38 -5.15
CA ARG A 32 -16.10 8.18 -5.03
C ARG A 32 -15.63 8.26 -3.58
N TYR A 33 -16.51 8.52 -2.65
CA TYR A 33 -16.19 8.52 -1.22
C TYR A 33 -15.70 7.16 -0.75
N ILE A 34 -16.33 6.05 -1.14
CA ILE A 34 -15.90 4.68 -0.80
C ILE A 34 -14.51 4.40 -1.40
N GLN A 35 -14.31 4.78 -2.66
CA GLN A 35 -13.03 4.65 -3.36
C GLN A 35 -11.92 5.37 -2.60
N GLU A 36 -12.17 6.61 -2.23
CA GLU A 36 -11.23 7.41 -1.45
C GLU A 36 -10.93 6.77 -0.09
N VAL A 37 -11.96 6.30 0.64
CA VAL A 37 -11.78 5.66 1.95
C VAL A 37 -10.98 4.39 1.85
N LEU A 38 -11.26 3.54 0.86
CA LEU A 38 -10.60 2.23 0.69
C LEU A 38 -9.27 2.33 -0.04
N ASN A 39 -9.03 3.44 -0.76
CA ASN A 39 -7.86 3.64 -1.62
C ASN A 39 -7.67 2.51 -2.64
N ILE A 40 -8.75 2.17 -3.36
CA ILE A 40 -8.77 1.18 -4.44
C ILE A 40 -9.13 1.86 -5.76
N GLY A 41 -8.72 1.29 -6.91
CA GLY A 41 -9.13 1.83 -8.22
C GLY A 41 -10.61 1.58 -8.51
N PHE A 42 -11.24 2.45 -9.32
CA PHE A 42 -12.62 2.26 -9.79
C PHE A 42 -12.75 0.98 -10.64
N ASP A 43 -11.71 0.61 -11.37
CA ASP A 43 -11.57 -0.64 -12.14
C ASP A 43 -11.63 -1.92 -11.28
N SER A 44 -11.46 -1.78 -9.97
CA SER A 44 -11.56 -2.88 -9.00
C SER A 44 -12.92 -2.89 -8.29
N MET A 45 -13.90 -2.10 -8.74
CA MET A 45 -15.21 -1.97 -8.12
C MET A 45 -16.31 -2.53 -9.01
N VAL A 46 -17.25 -3.21 -8.38
CA VAL A 46 -18.49 -3.68 -9.03
C VAL A 46 -19.67 -3.00 -8.30
N PHE A 47 -20.53 -2.34 -9.06
CA PHE A 47 -21.75 -1.73 -8.53
C PHE A 47 -22.98 -2.54 -8.94
N LEU A 48 -23.73 -3.02 -7.96
CA LEU A 48 -24.96 -3.76 -8.13
C LEU A 48 -26.11 -2.94 -7.54
N ASP A 49 -27.14 -2.67 -8.33
CA ASP A 49 -28.33 -1.93 -7.91
C ASP A 49 -29.53 -2.41 -8.75
N ASP A 50 -30.68 -2.60 -8.14
CA ASP A 50 -31.90 -3.04 -8.82
C ASP A 50 -32.52 -1.92 -9.68
N ASN A 51 -32.26 -0.65 -9.33
CA ASN A 51 -32.79 0.50 -10.07
C ASN A 51 -31.90 0.80 -11.32
N PRO A 52 -32.47 0.65 -12.54
CA PRO A 52 -31.75 0.94 -13.79
C PRO A 52 -31.26 2.39 -13.88
N ALA A 53 -32.03 3.35 -13.35
CA ALA A 53 -31.66 4.77 -13.38
C ALA A 53 -30.38 5.02 -12.53
N GLU A 54 -30.26 4.38 -11.37
CA GLU A 54 -29.05 4.47 -10.52
C GLU A 54 -27.86 3.80 -11.20
N ARG A 55 -28.04 2.67 -11.88
CA ARG A 55 -26.98 2.02 -12.68
C ARG A 55 -26.51 2.94 -13.81
N ASP A 56 -27.40 3.61 -14.51
CA ASP A 56 -27.06 4.54 -15.58
C ASP A 56 -26.30 5.77 -15.09
N ILE A 57 -26.66 6.29 -13.92
CA ILE A 57 -25.92 7.39 -13.27
C ILE A 57 -24.48 6.96 -13.02
N VAL A 58 -24.26 5.77 -12.47
CA VAL A 58 -22.91 5.28 -12.19
C VAL A 58 -22.14 5.06 -13.49
N ARG A 59 -22.68 4.41 -14.51
CA ARG A 59 -22.02 4.19 -15.79
C ARG A 59 -21.56 5.50 -16.46
N LYS A 60 -22.41 6.53 -16.43
CA LYS A 60 -22.09 7.83 -17.03
C LYS A 60 -21.00 8.59 -16.27
N ASN A 61 -21.02 8.52 -14.96
CA ASN A 61 -20.11 9.30 -14.10
C ASN A 61 -18.83 8.59 -13.68
N LEU A 62 -18.81 7.25 -13.74
CA LEU A 62 -17.72 6.39 -13.33
C LEU A 62 -17.57 5.21 -14.31
N PRO A 63 -17.12 5.47 -15.54
CA PRO A 63 -17.10 4.46 -16.62
C PRO A 63 -16.14 3.29 -16.32
N GLU A 64 -15.21 3.46 -15.38
CA GLU A 64 -14.25 2.42 -14.96
C GLU A 64 -14.89 1.40 -14.00
N VAL A 65 -16.01 1.75 -13.35
CA VAL A 65 -16.72 0.84 -12.44
C VAL A 65 -17.51 -0.19 -13.27
N THR A 66 -17.36 -1.43 -12.92
CA THR A 66 -18.18 -2.50 -13.55
C THR A 66 -19.61 -2.45 -13.03
N VAL A 67 -20.57 -2.22 -13.92
CA VAL A 67 -22.00 -2.11 -13.58
C VAL A 67 -22.81 -3.12 -14.40
N PRO A 68 -23.00 -4.37 -13.92
CA PRO A 68 -23.78 -5.39 -14.62
C PRO A 68 -25.28 -5.01 -14.71
N GLU A 69 -25.94 -5.50 -15.74
CA GLU A 69 -27.40 -5.47 -15.80
C GLU A 69 -27.97 -6.59 -14.94
N LEU A 70 -28.80 -6.25 -13.96
CA LEU A 70 -29.47 -7.26 -13.14
C LEU A 70 -30.75 -7.73 -13.82
N PRO A 71 -31.11 -9.01 -13.69
CA PRO A 71 -32.43 -9.51 -14.11
C PRO A 71 -33.55 -8.75 -13.42
N GLU A 72 -34.76 -8.74 -14.05
CA GLU A 72 -35.96 -8.15 -13.42
C GLU A 72 -36.40 -8.96 -12.19
N ASP A 73 -36.24 -10.28 -12.23
CA ASP A 73 -36.58 -11.17 -11.11
C ASP A 73 -35.43 -11.23 -10.09
N PRO A 74 -35.63 -10.74 -8.85
CA PRO A 74 -34.59 -10.82 -7.80
C PRO A 74 -34.17 -12.25 -7.45
N ALA A 75 -34.99 -13.25 -7.67
CA ALA A 75 -34.64 -14.65 -7.42
C ALA A 75 -33.45 -15.12 -8.30
N LEU A 76 -33.22 -14.45 -9.43
CA LEU A 76 -32.14 -14.75 -10.35
C LEU A 76 -30.80 -14.02 -10.02
N TYR A 77 -30.80 -13.07 -9.09
CA TYR A 77 -29.62 -12.23 -8.80
C TYR A 77 -28.39 -13.08 -8.41
N LEU A 78 -28.58 -14.03 -7.50
CA LEU A 78 -27.46 -14.85 -7.02
C LEU A 78 -26.82 -15.64 -8.17
N SER A 79 -27.63 -16.37 -8.95
CA SER A 79 -27.13 -17.17 -10.07
C SER A 79 -26.51 -16.32 -11.15
N TYR A 80 -27.12 -15.17 -11.46
CA TYR A 80 -26.61 -14.23 -12.45
C TYR A 80 -25.23 -13.66 -12.04
N VAL A 81 -25.12 -13.11 -10.82
CA VAL A 81 -23.87 -12.51 -10.33
C VAL A 81 -22.77 -13.55 -10.21
N SER A 82 -23.09 -14.78 -9.77
CA SER A 82 -22.11 -15.87 -9.71
C SER A 82 -21.56 -16.24 -11.08
N ASN A 83 -22.41 -16.27 -12.11
CA ASN A 83 -21.98 -16.61 -13.48
C ASN A 83 -21.11 -15.53 -14.15
N LEU A 84 -21.10 -14.31 -13.63
CA LEU A 84 -20.25 -13.23 -14.15
C LEU A 84 -18.76 -13.41 -13.78
N ASN A 85 -18.44 -14.27 -12.82
CA ASN A 85 -17.07 -14.55 -12.36
C ASN A 85 -16.22 -13.30 -12.02
N LEU A 86 -16.87 -12.22 -11.56
CA LEU A 86 -16.25 -10.92 -11.32
C LEU A 86 -15.34 -10.92 -10.07
N PHE A 87 -15.51 -11.89 -9.18
CA PHE A 87 -14.82 -11.95 -7.89
C PHE A 87 -13.87 -13.14 -7.80
N GLU A 88 -13.67 -13.86 -8.89
CA GLU A 88 -12.75 -15.00 -8.93
C GLU A 88 -11.30 -14.53 -8.78
N THR A 89 -10.54 -15.24 -7.96
CA THR A 89 -9.11 -14.97 -7.76
C THR A 89 -8.31 -16.27 -7.92
N ALA A 90 -7.20 -16.22 -8.63
CA ALA A 90 -6.33 -17.37 -8.83
C ALA A 90 -5.66 -17.84 -7.51
N ASN A 91 -5.45 -16.94 -6.57
CA ASN A 91 -4.80 -17.22 -5.29
C ASN A 91 -5.48 -16.47 -4.15
N TYR A 92 -5.82 -17.18 -3.08
CA TYR A 92 -6.40 -16.63 -1.86
C TYR A 92 -5.44 -16.83 -0.68
N SER A 93 -4.87 -15.76 -0.19
CA SER A 93 -3.91 -15.78 0.92
C SER A 93 -4.56 -15.50 2.27
N LYS A 94 -3.87 -15.87 3.36
CA LYS A 94 -4.30 -15.51 4.73
C LYS A 94 -4.52 -13.99 4.90
N ASN A 95 -3.67 -13.18 4.25
CA ASN A 95 -3.80 -11.73 4.27
C ASN A 95 -5.06 -11.20 3.56
N ASP A 96 -5.62 -11.96 2.63
CA ASP A 96 -6.87 -11.58 1.96
C ASP A 96 -8.07 -11.76 2.89
N LYS A 97 -8.02 -12.70 3.85
CA LYS A 97 -9.05 -12.87 4.89
C LYS A 97 -9.17 -11.65 5.81
N ASP A 98 -8.05 -11.03 6.14
CA ASP A 98 -7.99 -9.90 7.05
C ASP A 98 -8.23 -8.55 6.35
N ARG A 99 -8.49 -8.57 5.03
CA ARG A 99 -8.59 -7.35 4.21
C ARG A 99 -9.74 -6.45 4.64
N THR A 100 -10.91 -7.00 4.94
CA THR A 100 -12.06 -6.22 5.42
C THR A 100 -11.72 -5.48 6.71
N LEU A 101 -11.08 -6.17 7.67
CA LEU A 101 -10.62 -5.55 8.91
C LEU A 101 -9.60 -4.41 8.64
N GLN A 102 -8.66 -4.63 7.74
CA GLN A 102 -7.69 -3.60 7.33
C GLN A 102 -8.39 -2.36 6.74
N TYR A 103 -9.39 -2.54 5.89
CA TYR A 103 -10.17 -1.45 5.33
C TYR A 103 -10.98 -0.70 6.39
N GLN A 104 -11.60 -1.41 7.34
CA GLN A 104 -12.30 -0.78 8.47
C GLN A 104 -11.36 0.06 9.34
N GLN A 105 -10.16 -0.44 9.58
CA GLN A 105 -9.12 0.29 10.31
C GLN A 105 -8.71 1.55 9.55
N GLU A 106 -8.56 1.48 8.23
CA GLU A 106 -8.24 2.64 7.39
C GLU A 106 -9.36 3.68 7.38
N ALA A 107 -10.61 3.25 7.31
CA ALA A 107 -11.76 4.14 7.44
C ALA A 107 -11.77 4.89 8.79
N LYS A 108 -11.41 4.21 9.89
CA LYS A 108 -11.26 4.86 11.21
C LYS A 108 -10.14 5.90 11.20
N ARG A 109 -8.99 5.62 10.56
CA ARG A 109 -7.87 6.56 10.44
C ARG A 109 -8.27 7.81 9.64
N LYS A 110 -8.92 7.65 8.50
CA LYS A 110 -9.38 8.79 7.68
C LYS A 110 -10.34 9.69 8.45
N LYS A 111 -11.24 9.11 9.22
CA LYS A 111 -12.12 9.89 10.09
C LYS A 111 -11.36 10.66 11.19
N MET A 112 -10.19 10.17 11.61
CA MET A 112 -9.35 10.90 12.57
C MET A 112 -8.55 12.01 11.90
N ILE A 113 -8.06 11.80 10.68
CA ILE A 113 -7.39 12.86 9.90
C ILE A 113 -8.32 14.06 9.75
N SER A 114 -9.58 13.84 9.35
CA SER A 114 -10.55 14.94 9.17
C SER A 114 -10.88 15.72 10.46
N LYS A 115 -10.53 15.19 11.63
CA LYS A 115 -10.73 15.83 12.95
C LYS A 115 -9.44 16.40 13.54
N ALA A 116 -8.29 16.08 12.96
CA ALA A 116 -7.00 16.54 13.47
C ALA A 116 -6.76 18.01 13.08
N THR A 117 -6.18 18.76 13.98
CA THR A 117 -5.89 20.19 13.79
C THR A 117 -4.71 20.38 12.81
N ASN A 118 -3.76 19.42 12.82
CA ASN A 118 -2.63 19.38 11.90
C ASN A 118 -2.13 17.95 11.71
N MET A 119 -1.29 17.73 10.69
CA MET A 119 -0.77 16.41 10.34
C MET A 119 0.16 15.84 11.42
N ASP A 120 0.95 16.66 12.08
CA ASP A 120 1.88 16.23 13.12
C ASP A 120 1.17 15.63 14.33
N ASP A 121 0.12 16.28 14.81
CA ASP A 121 -0.70 15.78 15.92
C ASP A 121 -1.40 14.47 15.54
N TYR A 122 -1.87 14.36 14.29
CA TYR A 122 -2.42 13.12 13.79
C TYR A 122 -1.37 11.99 13.81
N LEU A 123 -0.18 12.20 13.22
CA LEU A 123 0.87 11.21 13.16
C LEU A 123 1.35 10.76 14.54
N LYS A 124 1.56 11.69 15.47
CA LYS A 124 1.85 11.39 16.88
C LYS A 124 0.76 10.53 17.52
N SER A 125 -0.50 10.85 17.24
CA SER A 125 -1.64 10.14 17.79
C SER A 125 -1.76 8.69 17.34
N LEU A 126 -1.16 8.32 16.21
CA LEU A 126 -1.17 6.95 15.69
C LEU A 126 -0.35 5.98 16.55
N LYS A 127 0.67 6.47 17.27
CA LYS A 127 1.58 5.65 18.07
C LYS A 127 2.16 4.51 17.24
N MET A 128 2.74 4.88 16.11
CA MET A 128 3.30 3.92 15.15
C MET A 128 4.54 3.22 15.72
N VAL A 129 4.59 1.90 15.53
CA VAL A 129 5.75 1.07 15.87
C VAL A 129 6.21 0.38 14.60
N GLY A 130 7.44 0.66 14.17
CA GLY A 130 8.10 0.06 13.03
C GLY A 130 9.03 -1.07 13.46
N GLN A 131 9.14 -2.09 12.64
CA GLN A 131 10.14 -3.13 12.77
C GLN A 131 10.83 -3.29 11.42
N ILE A 132 12.18 -3.19 11.44
CA ILE A 132 13.01 -3.45 10.28
C ILE A 132 13.85 -4.70 10.53
N THR A 133 13.82 -5.65 9.59
CA THR A 133 14.55 -6.92 9.68
C THR A 133 15.10 -7.32 8.31
N PRO A 134 16.18 -8.08 8.22
CA PRO A 134 16.55 -8.74 6.97
C PRO A 134 15.41 -9.61 6.44
N PHE A 135 15.40 -9.89 5.14
CA PHE A 135 14.45 -10.84 4.57
C PHE A 135 14.58 -12.21 5.24
N ASN A 136 13.47 -12.87 5.44
CA ASN A 136 13.42 -14.22 5.96
C ASN A 136 12.57 -15.13 5.06
N LYS A 137 12.77 -16.43 5.20
CA LYS A 137 12.13 -17.45 4.34
C LYS A 137 10.59 -17.42 4.41
N GLU A 138 10.04 -17.11 5.59
CA GLU A 138 8.59 -17.12 5.80
C GLU A 138 7.91 -15.95 5.07
N GLU A 139 8.63 -14.85 4.89
CA GLU A 139 8.13 -13.63 4.24
C GLU A 139 8.36 -13.61 2.73
N THR A 140 9.18 -14.51 2.18
CA THR A 140 9.55 -14.56 0.77
C THR A 140 8.35 -14.43 -0.18
N PRO A 141 7.24 -15.20 -0.04
CA PRO A 141 6.09 -15.07 -0.92
C PRO A 141 5.45 -13.69 -0.84
N ARG A 142 5.39 -13.12 0.36
CA ARG A 142 4.80 -11.79 0.56
C ARG A 142 5.68 -10.68 0.02
N ILE A 143 6.99 -10.79 0.15
CA ILE A 143 7.96 -9.86 -0.42
C ILE A 143 7.84 -9.86 -1.95
N ALA A 144 7.89 -11.04 -2.59
CA ALA A 144 7.71 -11.18 -4.02
C ALA A 144 6.37 -10.59 -4.48
N GLN A 145 5.27 -10.90 -3.80
CA GLN A 145 3.95 -10.33 -4.10
C GLN A 145 3.94 -8.79 -4.02
N LEU A 146 4.64 -8.20 -3.04
CA LEU A 146 4.71 -6.74 -2.90
C LEU A 146 5.43 -6.11 -4.11
N THR A 147 6.49 -6.75 -4.65
CA THR A 147 7.17 -6.28 -5.87
C THR A 147 6.24 -6.29 -7.08
N GLN A 148 5.34 -7.27 -7.17
CA GLN A 148 4.41 -7.41 -8.29
C GLN A 148 3.25 -6.40 -8.25
N ARG A 149 2.79 -6.03 -7.05
CA ARG A 149 1.57 -5.24 -6.86
C ARG A 149 1.79 -3.75 -6.59
N SER A 150 3.01 -3.33 -6.23
CA SER A 150 3.30 -1.94 -5.88
C SER A 150 3.88 -1.17 -7.06
N ASN A 151 3.15 -0.16 -7.52
CA ASN A 151 3.55 0.68 -8.64
C ASN A 151 3.86 2.13 -8.23
N GLN A 152 3.04 2.70 -7.32
CA GLN A 152 3.12 4.12 -6.98
C GLN A 152 4.38 4.47 -6.19
N PHE A 153 4.70 3.69 -5.16
CA PHE A 153 5.94 3.84 -4.41
C PHE A 153 6.91 2.72 -4.80
N ASN A 154 7.58 2.91 -5.92
CA ASN A 154 8.58 2.00 -6.45
C ASN A 154 9.56 2.78 -7.34
N LEU A 155 10.80 2.93 -6.88
CA LEU A 155 11.81 3.77 -7.54
C LEU A 155 12.18 3.29 -8.95
N ARG A 156 12.25 1.98 -9.17
CA ARG A 156 12.77 1.39 -10.41
C ARG A 156 11.81 0.40 -11.09
N THR A 157 10.66 0.15 -10.48
CA THR A 157 9.60 -0.77 -10.96
C THR A 157 10.07 -2.19 -11.30
N LYS A 158 11.17 -2.64 -10.70
CA LYS A 158 11.63 -4.02 -10.82
C LYS A 158 10.64 -4.99 -10.18
N ARG A 159 10.53 -6.17 -10.78
CA ARG A 159 9.65 -7.25 -10.33
C ARG A 159 10.52 -8.47 -10.02
N TYR A 160 10.27 -9.10 -8.90
CA TYR A 160 11.07 -10.23 -8.43
C TYR A 160 10.19 -11.42 -8.12
N THR A 161 10.68 -12.60 -8.48
CA THR A 161 10.11 -13.91 -8.13
C THR A 161 10.50 -14.28 -6.69
N GLU A 162 9.89 -15.32 -6.14
CA GLU A 162 10.30 -15.88 -4.85
C GLU A 162 11.74 -16.43 -4.88
N GLU A 163 12.17 -16.93 -6.03
CA GLU A 163 13.55 -17.40 -6.24
C GLU A 163 14.54 -16.24 -6.17
N ASP A 164 14.23 -15.12 -6.83
CA ASP A 164 15.06 -13.90 -6.76
C ASP A 164 15.17 -13.40 -5.31
N ILE A 165 14.06 -13.34 -4.57
CA ILE A 165 14.04 -12.90 -3.18
C ILE A 165 14.89 -13.84 -2.30
N THR A 166 14.80 -15.13 -2.52
CA THR A 166 15.61 -16.13 -1.83
C THR A 166 17.10 -15.95 -2.16
N HIS A 167 17.42 -15.68 -3.41
CA HIS A 167 18.79 -15.39 -3.84
C HIS A 167 19.34 -14.15 -3.12
N PHE A 168 18.59 -13.03 -3.09
CA PHE A 168 19.02 -11.81 -2.39
C PHE A 168 19.24 -12.03 -0.89
N SER A 169 18.38 -12.83 -0.24
CA SER A 169 18.49 -13.14 1.19
C SER A 169 19.77 -13.90 1.55
N ASN A 170 20.27 -14.72 0.63
CA ASN A 170 21.44 -15.57 0.83
C ASN A 170 22.75 -14.98 0.26
N SER A 171 22.67 -13.85 -0.41
CA SER A 171 23.78 -13.25 -1.13
C SER A 171 24.59 -12.29 -0.25
N ASN A 172 25.89 -12.49 -0.14
CA ASN A 172 26.81 -11.55 0.54
C ASN A 172 26.96 -10.20 -0.18
N LYS A 173 26.40 -10.07 -1.39
CA LYS A 173 26.41 -8.81 -2.16
C LYS A 173 25.20 -7.94 -1.86
N HIS A 174 24.20 -8.45 -1.16
CA HIS A 174 22.97 -7.72 -0.90
C HIS A 174 22.75 -7.52 0.60
N LEU A 175 22.20 -6.35 0.94
CA LEU A 175 21.54 -6.10 2.20
C LEU A 175 20.04 -5.96 1.91
N THR A 176 19.25 -6.68 2.67
CA THR A 176 17.79 -6.75 2.44
C THR A 176 17.05 -6.32 3.68
N TYR A 177 16.01 -5.52 3.51
CA TYR A 177 15.21 -5.01 4.61
C TYR A 177 13.73 -5.19 4.33
N SER A 178 13.05 -5.91 5.21
CA SER A 178 11.60 -5.96 5.32
C SER A 178 11.15 -5.05 6.45
N ILE A 179 10.15 -4.20 6.19
CA ILE A 179 9.62 -3.26 7.15
C ILE A 179 8.18 -3.59 7.44
N LYS A 180 7.89 -3.81 8.72
CA LYS A 180 6.53 -3.98 9.25
C LYS A 180 6.13 -2.74 10.03
N LEU A 181 4.86 -2.44 10.03
CA LEU A 181 4.29 -1.32 10.76
C LEU A 181 3.02 -1.74 11.48
N LYS A 182 2.87 -1.29 12.70
CA LYS A 182 1.60 -1.32 13.44
C LYS A 182 1.32 0.04 14.06
N ASP A 183 0.05 0.34 14.26
CA ASP A 183 -0.38 1.52 14.99
C ASP A 183 -1.51 1.18 15.97
N LYS A 184 -2.05 2.18 16.67
CA LYS A 184 -3.14 1.96 17.64
C LYS A 184 -4.42 1.35 17.05
N TYR A 185 -4.59 1.34 15.73
CA TYR A 185 -5.77 0.79 15.06
C TYR A 185 -5.55 -0.62 14.53
N GLY A 186 -4.29 -1.05 14.37
CA GLY A 186 -3.99 -2.42 13.93
C GLY A 186 -2.62 -2.61 13.34
N ASP A 187 -2.39 -3.84 12.89
CA ASP A 187 -1.15 -4.28 12.26
C ASP A 187 -1.31 -4.27 10.74
N TYR A 188 -0.38 -3.60 10.05
CA TYR A 188 -0.32 -3.57 8.58
C TYR A 188 0.48 -4.74 8.00
N GLY A 189 1.20 -5.49 8.83
CA GLY A 189 2.17 -6.48 8.40
C GLY A 189 3.34 -5.87 7.63
N LEU A 190 3.83 -6.58 6.64
CA LEU A 190 4.88 -6.11 5.74
C LEU A 190 4.36 -4.97 4.85
N ILE A 191 4.96 -3.79 4.99
CA ILE A 191 4.54 -2.56 4.29
C ILE A 191 5.60 -1.98 3.36
N SER A 192 6.87 -2.32 3.56
CA SER A 192 7.95 -1.86 2.68
C SER A 192 9.05 -2.90 2.60
N LEU A 193 9.75 -2.89 1.49
CA LEU A 193 10.98 -3.65 1.29
C LEU A 193 12.05 -2.77 0.65
N ILE A 194 13.31 -3.04 1.01
CA ILE A 194 14.47 -2.37 0.42
C ILE A 194 15.53 -3.43 0.14
N ILE A 195 16.12 -3.37 -1.06
CA ILE A 195 17.23 -4.20 -1.47
C ILE A 195 18.39 -3.27 -1.83
N LEU A 196 19.49 -3.43 -1.15
CA LEU A 196 20.73 -2.74 -1.45
C LEU A 196 21.73 -3.72 -2.06
N GLU A 197 22.31 -3.36 -3.19
CA GLU A 197 23.36 -4.13 -3.86
C GLU A 197 24.72 -3.50 -3.58
N LYS A 198 25.68 -4.31 -3.13
CA LYS A 198 27.06 -3.88 -2.92
C LYS A 198 27.74 -3.67 -4.26
N ILE A 199 28.24 -2.48 -4.47
CA ILE A 199 29.05 -2.12 -5.63
C ILE A 199 30.50 -1.91 -5.22
N ALA A 200 31.40 -1.70 -6.20
CA ALA A 200 32.83 -1.48 -5.93
C ALA A 200 33.05 -0.29 -4.98
N ASN A 201 34.15 -0.31 -4.25
CA ASN A 201 34.65 0.81 -3.43
C ASN A 201 33.81 1.16 -2.18
N GLY A 202 33.26 0.15 -1.47
CA GLY A 202 32.60 0.41 -0.19
C GLY A 202 31.27 1.15 -0.31
N SER A 203 30.60 1.04 -1.45
CA SER A 203 29.33 1.69 -1.73
C SER A 203 28.21 0.68 -1.89
N TYR A 204 26.99 1.08 -1.54
CA TYR A 204 25.77 0.33 -1.84
C TYR A 204 24.86 1.13 -2.76
N PHE A 205 24.13 0.39 -3.61
CA PHE A 205 23.16 0.92 -4.52
C PHE A 205 21.75 0.46 -4.11
N ILE A 206 20.77 1.36 -4.11
CA ILE A 206 19.36 1.03 -3.86
C ILE A 206 18.82 0.33 -5.10
N ASP A 207 18.91 -1.00 -5.13
CA ASP A 207 18.39 -1.79 -6.23
C ASP A 207 16.86 -1.72 -6.29
N SER A 208 16.22 -1.79 -5.14
CA SER A 208 14.76 -1.66 -5.05
C SER A 208 14.34 -1.02 -3.73
N TRP A 209 13.40 -0.08 -3.80
CA TRP A 209 12.68 0.44 -2.64
C TRP A 209 11.21 0.53 -2.98
N ILE A 210 10.43 -0.28 -2.30
CA ILE A 210 9.00 -0.44 -2.54
C ILE A 210 8.27 -0.24 -1.23
N MET A 211 7.14 0.49 -1.28
CA MET A 211 6.27 0.68 -0.13
C MET A 211 4.79 0.56 -0.52
N SER A 212 4.01 0.03 0.38
CA SER A 212 2.56 -0.09 0.23
C SER A 212 1.88 1.29 0.27
N CYS A 213 0.93 1.52 -0.61
CA CYS A 213 0.15 2.76 -0.63
C CYS A 213 -0.62 3.03 0.68
N ARG A 214 -0.86 1.99 1.49
CA ARG A 214 -1.56 2.10 2.79
C ARG A 214 -0.83 2.94 3.84
N VAL A 215 0.47 3.14 3.69
CA VAL A 215 1.32 3.83 4.69
C VAL A 215 2.03 5.06 4.15
N LEU A 216 1.61 5.54 2.99
CA LEU A 216 2.14 6.77 2.40
C LEU A 216 1.89 7.98 3.31
N ASN A 217 2.79 8.97 3.25
CA ASN A 217 2.73 10.21 4.03
C ASN A 217 2.76 10.01 5.56
N ARG A 218 3.39 8.93 6.04
CA ARG A 218 3.52 8.64 7.49
C ARG A 218 4.96 8.72 7.98
N GLY A 219 5.91 9.06 7.11
CA GLY A 219 7.33 9.17 7.44
C GLY A 219 8.03 7.82 7.63
N VAL A 220 7.45 6.75 7.08
CA VAL A 220 8.05 5.40 7.10
C VAL A 220 9.35 5.38 6.32
N GLU A 221 9.42 6.13 5.22
CA GLU A 221 10.63 6.31 4.41
C GLU A 221 11.77 6.96 5.20
N TYR A 222 11.47 7.91 6.07
CA TYR A 222 12.45 8.56 6.95
C TYR A 222 12.95 7.61 8.04
N PHE A 223 12.04 6.87 8.67
CA PHE A 223 12.38 5.81 9.61
C PHE A 223 13.29 4.78 8.96
N ALA A 224 12.90 4.28 7.79
CA ALA A 224 13.66 3.26 7.07
C ALA A 224 15.08 3.73 6.74
N LEU A 225 15.23 4.94 6.18
CA LEU A 225 16.55 5.46 5.84
C LEU A 225 17.41 5.69 7.07
N ASN A 226 16.85 6.22 8.17
CA ASN A 226 17.59 6.42 9.41
C ASN A 226 18.19 5.09 9.91
N GLU A 227 17.41 4.01 9.92
CA GLU A 227 17.89 2.70 10.38
C GLU A 227 18.94 2.09 9.43
N ILE A 228 18.70 2.19 8.11
CA ILE A 228 19.67 1.72 7.10
C ILE A 228 21.01 2.45 7.23
N ILE A 229 20.99 3.77 7.35
CA ILE A 229 22.24 4.54 7.49
C ILE A 229 22.99 4.18 8.78
N LYS A 230 22.27 3.91 9.88
CA LYS A 230 22.90 3.42 11.11
C LYS A 230 23.65 2.09 10.88
N GLU A 231 23.05 1.17 10.11
CA GLU A 231 23.70 -0.10 9.80
C GLU A 231 24.88 0.07 8.84
N LEU A 232 24.73 0.88 7.79
CA LEU A 232 25.79 1.14 6.84
C LEU A 232 27.01 1.79 7.51
N LYS A 233 26.81 2.68 8.49
CA LYS A 233 27.90 3.24 9.33
C LYS A 233 28.64 2.17 10.12
N LYS A 234 27.93 1.18 10.68
CA LYS A 234 28.57 0.10 11.46
C LYS A 234 29.52 -0.78 10.63
N ILE A 235 29.23 -0.90 9.34
CA ILE A 235 30.03 -1.70 8.39
C ILE A 235 30.98 -0.84 7.54
N ASN A 236 31.21 0.42 7.93
CA ASN A 236 32.12 1.38 7.31
C ASN A 236 31.84 1.59 5.81
N ILE A 237 30.60 1.83 5.46
CA ILE A 237 30.21 2.22 4.11
C ILE A 237 30.14 3.74 4.02
N ASP A 238 30.69 4.29 2.93
CA ASP A 238 30.82 5.73 2.73
C ASP A 238 29.67 6.31 1.92
N LEU A 239 29.13 5.53 0.97
CA LEU A 239 28.22 6.02 -0.04
C LEU A 239 27.01 5.13 -0.21
N LEU A 240 25.81 5.76 -0.28
CA LEU A 240 24.58 5.15 -0.75
C LEU A 240 24.21 5.81 -2.09
N LEU A 241 23.99 4.98 -3.11
CA LEU A 241 23.59 5.39 -4.44
C LEU A 241 22.16 4.97 -4.71
N GLY A 242 21.48 5.70 -5.57
CA GLY A 242 20.11 5.38 -5.97
C GLY A 242 19.79 5.89 -7.37
N GLU A 243 18.70 5.44 -7.91
CA GLU A 243 18.19 5.83 -9.21
C GLU A 243 16.67 5.88 -9.18
N TYR A 244 16.10 6.86 -9.85
CA TYR A 244 14.69 6.92 -10.15
C TYR A 244 14.45 6.68 -11.64
N ILE A 245 13.65 5.66 -11.96
CA ILE A 245 13.22 5.36 -13.32
C ILE A 245 11.74 5.71 -13.44
N GLU A 246 11.44 6.75 -14.20
CA GLU A 246 10.08 7.24 -14.38
C GLU A 246 9.18 6.24 -15.09
N THR A 247 7.96 6.13 -14.60
CA THR A 247 6.87 5.40 -15.25
C THR A 247 5.55 6.16 -15.06
N PRO A 248 4.50 5.88 -15.87
CA PRO A 248 3.20 6.53 -15.72
C PRO A 248 2.55 6.35 -14.33
N LYS A 249 3.04 5.41 -13.51
CA LYS A 249 2.42 5.04 -12.23
C LYS A 249 3.22 5.41 -10.99
N ASN A 250 4.50 5.80 -11.10
CA ASN A 250 5.38 6.06 -9.96
C ASN A 250 5.80 7.52 -9.78
N ASN A 251 5.07 8.46 -10.37
CA ASN A 251 5.36 9.89 -10.23
C ASN A 251 5.38 10.36 -8.75
N LEU A 252 4.70 9.65 -7.87
CA LEU A 252 4.70 9.91 -6.43
C LEU A 252 6.11 9.94 -5.81
N VAL A 253 7.06 9.19 -6.36
CA VAL A 253 8.44 9.07 -5.86
C VAL A 253 9.47 9.78 -6.72
N ALA A 254 9.05 10.64 -7.64
CA ALA A 254 9.93 11.37 -8.55
C ALA A 254 10.96 12.24 -7.80
N ASP A 255 10.57 12.83 -6.69
CA ASP A 255 11.40 13.69 -5.84
C ASP A 255 11.84 13.00 -4.50
N LEU A 256 11.58 11.70 -4.37
CA LEU A 256 11.85 10.98 -3.12
C LEU A 256 13.34 11.00 -2.76
N LEU A 257 14.21 10.72 -3.73
CA LEU A 257 15.65 10.66 -3.47
C LEU A 257 16.20 12.02 -3.04
N ASP A 258 15.73 13.10 -3.65
CA ASP A 258 16.07 14.48 -3.24
C ASP A 258 15.58 14.76 -1.80
N LYS A 259 14.33 14.42 -1.48
CA LYS A 259 13.78 14.54 -0.12
C LYS A 259 14.54 13.73 0.90
N LEU A 260 15.13 12.62 0.49
CA LEU A 260 15.96 11.74 1.32
C LEU A 260 17.43 12.15 1.38
N GLN A 261 17.77 13.38 0.97
CA GLN A 261 19.12 13.96 0.98
C GLN A 261 20.10 13.33 -0.03
N LEU A 262 19.65 12.49 -0.95
CA LEU A 262 20.50 12.04 -2.04
C LEU A 262 20.57 13.15 -3.10
N LYS A 263 21.78 13.50 -3.51
CA LYS A 263 22.05 14.55 -4.51
C LYS A 263 22.19 13.95 -5.89
N LYS A 264 21.49 14.51 -6.87
CA LYS A 264 21.57 14.08 -8.26
C LYS A 264 22.93 14.41 -8.86
N GLU A 265 23.56 13.44 -9.50
CA GLU A 265 24.81 13.65 -10.26
C GLU A 265 24.52 13.80 -11.75
N ALA A 266 24.78 14.99 -12.29
CA ALA A 266 24.73 15.22 -13.73
C ALA A 266 25.99 14.63 -14.43
N PRO A 267 25.89 14.06 -15.65
CA PRO A 267 24.70 14.00 -16.50
C PRO A 267 23.84 12.74 -16.29
N TYR A 268 24.15 11.91 -15.31
CA TYR A 268 23.51 10.63 -15.05
C TYR A 268 22.27 10.79 -14.18
N ASN A 269 21.27 9.92 -14.36
CA ASN A 269 20.09 9.85 -13.49
C ASN A 269 20.39 9.14 -12.16
N GLN A 270 21.63 9.25 -11.67
CA GLN A 270 22.07 8.66 -10.41
C GLN A 270 22.05 9.70 -9.30
N TYR A 271 21.69 9.24 -8.13
CA TYR A 271 21.63 10.00 -6.90
C TYR A 271 22.63 9.42 -5.92
N LYS A 272 23.24 10.27 -5.11
CA LYS A 272 24.30 9.92 -4.18
C LYS A 272 24.10 10.58 -2.84
N LEU A 273 24.33 9.81 -1.79
CA LEU A 273 24.36 10.26 -0.40
C LEU A 273 25.69 9.88 0.23
N SER A 274 26.44 10.86 0.74
CA SER A 274 27.53 10.63 1.67
C SER A 274 26.93 10.24 3.03
N ILE A 275 27.35 9.07 3.55
CA ILE A 275 26.82 8.56 4.81
C ILE A 275 27.34 9.38 6.01
N GLU A 276 28.52 9.97 5.90
CA GLU A 276 29.08 10.88 6.90
C GLU A 276 28.26 12.15 7.03
N ASP A 277 27.84 12.74 5.91
CA ASP A 277 27.09 14.00 5.85
C ASP A 277 25.59 13.83 6.19
N TYR A 278 25.11 12.60 6.33
CA TYR A 278 23.71 12.31 6.56
C TYR A 278 23.21 12.84 7.90
N LYS A 279 22.11 13.60 7.84
CA LYS A 279 21.40 14.12 9.01
C LYS A 279 20.10 13.33 9.22
N PRO A 280 19.94 12.66 10.37
CA PRO A 280 18.73 11.87 10.63
C PRO A 280 17.45 12.71 10.53
N PHE A 281 16.43 12.14 9.93
CA PHE A 281 15.11 12.73 9.85
C PHE A 281 14.34 12.58 11.15
N ASN A 282 13.51 13.57 11.47
CA ASN A 282 12.46 13.41 12.46
C ASN A 282 11.31 12.59 11.87
N HIS A 283 10.78 11.65 12.64
CA HIS A 283 9.65 10.82 12.28
C HIS A 283 8.85 10.40 13.52
N TYR A 284 7.67 9.82 13.31
CA TYR A 284 6.74 9.41 14.37
C TYR A 284 6.63 7.88 14.49
N VAL A 285 7.56 7.14 13.94
CA VAL A 285 7.67 5.68 14.04
C VAL A 285 8.70 5.36 15.11
N SER A 286 8.34 4.57 16.11
CA SER A 286 9.22 4.12 17.19
C SER A 286 9.70 2.69 16.97
#